data_c8a32f4858db5ac4c3ea2432b4626c59
#
_entry.id   c8a32f4858db5ac4c3ea2432b4626c59
#
_cell.length_a   1.000
_cell.length_b   1.000
_cell.length_c   1.000
_cell.angle_alpha   90.00
_cell.angle_beta   90.00
_cell.angle_gamma   90.00
#
_symmetry.space_group_name_H-M   'P 1'
#
loop_
_entity.id
_entity.type
_entity.pdbx_description
1 polymer ?
#
loop_
_entity_poly.entity_id
_entity_poly.type
_entity_poly.pdbx_seq_one_letter_code
_entity_poly.pdbx_strand_id
1 'polypeptide(L)'
;INVKLGSQNMVLTYHTPEALSAEQENYLQTQWNAIAKAICSNNENDTEWEKYVDIESLAKVYIVRELLQDEEGFHGSCYLYKEKGADTKWTFGPVWDFGNAYNETNFRHFIFQGDKFAQFIIDRAWNFKHFRDKVKEVWQEFYANQYAEMNAYIDGVAAKISDAAANDYLCWKNSSNV
;
A
#
# COMPACT_ATOMS: atom_id res chain seq x y z
N ILE A 1 4.06 5.89 -17.30
CA ILE A 1 5.29 5.13 -17.08
C ILE A 1 4.96 3.65 -17.08
N ASN A 2 5.52 2.89 -18.00
CA ASN A 2 5.32 1.44 -18.07
C ASN A 2 6.52 0.72 -17.45
N VAL A 3 6.27 -0.13 -16.49
CA VAL A 3 7.30 -0.82 -15.71
C VAL A 3 7.10 -2.33 -15.78
N LYS A 4 8.14 -3.07 -16.10
CA LYS A 4 8.10 -4.53 -16.12
C LYS A 4 8.71 -5.10 -14.84
N LEU A 5 7.87 -5.66 -13.97
CA LEU A 5 8.27 -6.33 -12.74
C LEU A 5 8.26 -7.85 -12.94
N GLY A 6 9.36 -8.40 -13.43
CA GLY A 6 9.41 -9.81 -13.81
C GLY A 6 8.45 -10.12 -14.96
N SER A 7 7.43 -10.94 -14.70
CA SER A 7 6.36 -11.26 -15.67
C SER A 7 5.18 -10.27 -15.65
N GLN A 8 5.10 -9.41 -14.65
CA GLN A 8 4.01 -8.46 -14.48
C GLN A 8 4.32 -7.13 -15.18
N ASN A 9 3.28 -6.50 -15.76
CA ASN A 9 3.37 -5.14 -16.30
C ASN A 9 2.61 -4.20 -15.35
N MET A 10 3.33 -3.27 -14.76
CA MET A 10 2.79 -2.22 -13.91
C MET A 10 2.74 -0.91 -14.69
N VAL A 11 1.65 -0.18 -14.58
CA VAL A 11 1.50 1.15 -15.17
C VAL A 11 1.43 2.17 -14.05
N LEU A 12 2.29 3.19 -14.12
CA LEU A 12 2.27 4.32 -13.21
C LEU A 12 1.73 5.54 -13.96
N THR A 13 0.70 6.16 -13.41
CA THR A 13 0.12 7.39 -13.90
C THR A 13 0.56 8.54 -13.00
N TYR A 14 1.07 9.61 -13.56
CA TYR A 14 1.39 10.82 -12.80
C TYR A 14 0.17 11.74 -12.71
N HIS A 15 0.01 12.37 -11.58
CA HIS A 15 -1.07 13.32 -11.30
C HIS A 15 -0.54 14.74 -11.14
N THR A 16 0.64 14.88 -10.57
CA THR A 16 1.29 16.17 -10.34
C THR A 16 2.77 16.05 -10.68
N PRO A 17 3.26 16.91 -11.61
CA PRO A 17 2.50 17.92 -12.38
C PRO A 17 1.55 17.29 -13.41
N GLU A 18 0.56 18.01 -13.89
CA GLU A 18 -0.42 17.53 -14.89
C GLU A 18 0.23 17.14 -16.24
N ALA A 19 1.36 17.75 -16.55
CA ALA A 19 2.15 17.40 -17.72
C ALA A 19 3.64 17.33 -17.36
N LEU A 20 4.32 16.35 -17.91
CA LEU A 20 5.76 16.18 -17.79
C LEU A 20 6.44 16.63 -19.09
N SER A 21 7.64 17.19 -18.97
CA SER A 21 8.52 17.32 -20.12
C SER A 21 9.08 15.96 -20.52
N ALA A 22 9.54 15.82 -21.76
CA ALA A 22 10.18 14.60 -22.25
C ALA A 22 11.39 14.20 -21.39
N GLU A 23 12.11 15.17 -20.85
CA GLU A 23 13.25 14.93 -19.94
C GLU A 23 12.79 14.36 -18.59
N GLN A 24 11.70 14.88 -18.03
CA GLN A 24 11.10 14.37 -16.79
C GLN A 24 10.55 12.96 -16.98
N GLU A 25 9.85 12.70 -18.08
CA GLU A 25 9.35 11.35 -18.39
C GLU A 25 10.49 10.34 -18.52
N ASN A 26 11.56 10.70 -19.24
CA ASN A 26 12.73 9.85 -19.39
C ASN A 26 13.43 9.58 -18.05
N TYR A 27 13.54 10.61 -17.19
CA TYR A 27 14.07 10.46 -15.84
C TYR A 27 13.25 9.47 -15.02
N LEU A 28 11.93 9.63 -14.98
CA LEU A 28 11.04 8.74 -14.25
C LEU A 28 11.09 7.31 -14.79
N GLN A 29 11.05 7.14 -16.11
CA GLN A 29 11.14 5.82 -16.73
C GLN A 29 12.48 5.13 -16.40
N THR A 30 13.57 5.88 -16.41
CA THR A 30 14.91 5.38 -16.06
C THR A 30 14.97 4.93 -14.60
N GLN A 31 14.45 5.74 -13.68
CA GLN A 31 14.40 5.39 -12.26
C GLN A 31 13.57 4.13 -12.01
N TRP A 32 12.37 4.05 -12.59
CA TRP A 32 11.50 2.90 -12.38
C TRP A 32 12.04 1.62 -13.04
N ASN A 33 12.75 1.73 -14.14
CA ASN A 33 13.45 0.59 -14.72
C ASN A 33 14.58 0.09 -13.79
N ALA A 34 15.29 1.00 -13.12
CA ALA A 34 16.33 0.65 -12.14
C ALA A 34 15.71 -0.03 -10.90
N ILE A 35 14.60 0.50 -10.38
CA ILE A 35 13.83 -0.11 -9.28
C ILE A 35 13.38 -1.52 -9.69
N ALA A 36 12.76 -1.65 -10.86
CA ALA A 36 12.24 -2.93 -11.35
C ALA A 36 13.34 -3.99 -11.49
N LYS A 37 14.52 -3.58 -11.97
CA LYS A 37 15.67 -4.46 -12.06
C LYS A 37 16.15 -4.91 -10.67
N ALA A 38 16.29 -3.98 -9.74
CA ALA A 38 16.79 -4.25 -8.40
C ALA A 38 15.81 -5.10 -7.57
N ILE A 39 14.51 -4.77 -7.60
CA ILE A 39 13.48 -5.48 -6.81
C ILE A 39 13.15 -6.88 -7.37
N CYS A 40 13.61 -7.20 -8.56
CA CYS A 40 13.52 -8.54 -9.14
C CYS A 40 14.75 -9.42 -8.85
N SER A 41 15.67 -8.98 -8.00
CA SER A 41 16.79 -9.80 -7.52
C SER A 41 16.29 -11.06 -6.80
N ASN A 42 17.00 -12.16 -6.98
CA ASN A 42 16.75 -13.42 -6.25
C ASN A 42 17.53 -13.52 -4.93
N ASN A 43 18.32 -12.50 -4.59
CA ASN A 43 19.07 -12.42 -3.34
C ASN A 43 18.23 -11.68 -2.29
N GLU A 44 17.71 -12.39 -1.30
CA GLU A 44 16.88 -11.81 -0.24
C GLU A 44 17.60 -10.76 0.63
N ASN A 45 18.92 -10.73 0.60
CA ASN A 45 19.74 -9.77 1.34
C ASN A 45 20.16 -8.56 0.48
N ASP A 46 19.70 -8.48 -0.77
CA ASP A 46 19.99 -7.38 -1.67
C ASP A 46 19.21 -6.14 -1.24
N THR A 47 19.90 -5.01 -1.11
CA THR A 47 19.31 -3.72 -0.70
C THR A 47 19.39 -2.67 -1.81
N GLU A 48 19.73 -3.05 -3.03
CA GLU A 48 19.92 -2.10 -4.12
C GLU A 48 18.67 -1.25 -4.42
N TRP A 49 17.47 -1.86 -4.36
CA TRP A 49 16.22 -1.15 -4.57
C TRP A 49 15.88 -0.14 -3.47
N GLU A 50 16.41 -0.31 -2.27
CA GLU A 50 16.23 0.60 -1.13
C GLU A 50 16.92 1.95 -1.31
N LYS A 51 17.82 2.06 -2.29
CA LYS A 51 18.39 3.35 -2.70
C LYS A 51 17.35 4.27 -3.32
N TYR A 52 16.33 3.70 -3.91
CA TYR A 52 15.28 4.41 -4.65
C TYR A 52 13.96 4.50 -3.88
N VAL A 53 13.67 3.55 -3.01
CA VAL A 53 12.39 3.41 -2.33
C VAL A 53 12.56 3.58 -0.82
N ASP A 54 11.70 4.38 -0.22
CA ASP A 54 11.56 4.45 1.23
C ASP A 54 10.78 3.23 1.71
N ILE A 55 11.52 2.23 2.19
CA ILE A 55 10.94 0.97 2.66
C ILE A 55 10.09 1.11 3.92
N GLU A 56 10.33 2.16 4.74
CA GLU A 56 9.51 2.41 5.92
C GLU A 56 8.12 2.90 5.51
N SER A 57 8.04 3.84 4.56
CA SER A 57 6.76 4.30 4.03
C SER A 57 5.98 3.16 3.35
N LEU A 58 6.66 2.30 2.59
CA LEU A 58 6.05 1.13 1.99
C LEU A 58 5.52 0.15 3.05
N ALA A 59 6.29 -0.10 4.12
CA ALA A 59 5.89 -0.95 5.23
C ALA A 59 4.66 -0.40 5.97
N LYS A 60 4.61 0.93 6.20
CA LYS A 60 3.46 1.60 6.82
C LYS A 60 2.19 1.45 5.97
N VAL A 61 2.28 1.73 4.67
CA VAL A 61 1.15 1.54 3.75
C VAL A 61 0.71 0.07 3.71
N TYR A 62 1.66 -0.85 3.64
CA TYR A 62 1.36 -2.29 3.67
C TYR A 62 0.59 -2.68 4.94
N ILE A 63 1.04 -2.26 6.12
CA ILE A 63 0.38 -2.60 7.39
C ILE A 63 -1.05 -2.06 7.43
N VAL A 64 -1.30 -0.83 6.97
CA VAL A 64 -2.65 -0.28 6.91
C VAL A 64 -3.54 -1.11 5.98
N ARG A 65 -3.06 -1.46 4.79
CA ARG A 65 -3.80 -2.30 3.85
C ARG A 65 -4.05 -3.71 4.38
N GLU A 66 -3.07 -4.30 5.05
CA GLU A 66 -3.18 -5.62 5.69
C GLU A 66 -4.22 -5.62 6.81
N LEU A 67 -4.21 -4.61 7.70
CA LEU A 67 -5.20 -4.47 8.78
C LEU A 67 -6.63 -4.38 8.26
N LEU A 68 -6.82 -3.75 7.11
CA LEU A 68 -8.12 -3.55 6.50
C LEU A 68 -8.48 -4.64 5.48
N GLN A 69 -7.57 -5.60 5.25
CA GLN A 69 -7.72 -6.65 4.24
C GLN A 69 -8.08 -6.09 2.86
N ASP A 70 -7.37 -5.03 2.47
CA ASP A 70 -7.61 -4.33 1.22
C ASP A 70 -6.65 -4.84 0.14
N GLU A 71 -7.08 -5.87 -0.57
CA GLU A 71 -6.30 -6.50 -1.63
C GLU A 71 -6.11 -5.62 -2.88
N GLU A 72 -6.94 -4.60 -3.07
CA GLU A 72 -6.80 -3.69 -4.22
C GLU A 72 -5.72 -2.63 -4.02
N GLY A 73 -5.31 -2.39 -2.79
CA GLY A 73 -4.48 -1.26 -2.38
C GLY A 73 -3.14 -1.09 -3.07
N PHE A 74 -2.57 -2.14 -3.65
CA PHE A 74 -1.33 -2.08 -4.44
C PHE A 74 -1.55 -2.26 -5.94
N HIS A 75 -2.77 -2.55 -6.36
CA HIS A 75 -3.14 -2.72 -7.76
C HIS A 75 -3.50 -1.40 -8.45
N GLY A 76 -4.43 -0.65 -7.89
CA GLY A 76 -4.99 0.55 -8.52
C GLY A 76 -4.97 1.81 -7.65
N SER A 77 -5.08 1.67 -6.35
CA SER A 77 -5.25 2.78 -5.40
C SER A 77 -3.97 3.07 -4.58
N CYS A 78 -2.82 2.84 -5.19
CA CYS A 78 -1.51 3.05 -4.56
C CYS A 78 -0.91 4.37 -5.01
N TYR A 79 -0.86 5.35 -4.09
CA TYR A 79 -0.19 6.61 -4.32
C TYR A 79 1.26 6.57 -3.83
N LEU A 80 2.08 7.30 -4.55
CA LEU A 80 3.48 7.51 -4.17
C LEU A 80 3.96 8.84 -4.72
N TYR A 81 4.94 9.42 -4.08
CA TYR A 81 5.55 10.68 -4.50
C TYR A 81 7.06 10.64 -4.32
N LYS A 82 7.72 11.56 -4.98
CA LYS A 82 9.16 11.77 -4.84
C LYS A 82 9.43 13.27 -4.79
N GLU A 83 10.14 13.69 -3.76
CA GLU A 83 10.64 15.06 -3.67
C GLU A 83 11.71 15.32 -4.72
N LYS A 84 11.86 16.58 -5.10
CA LYS A 84 12.91 17.00 -6.03
C LYS A 84 14.27 16.81 -5.38
N GLY A 85 15.15 16.10 -6.05
CA GLY A 85 16.53 15.88 -5.61
C GLY A 85 17.05 14.51 -6.04
N ALA A 86 18.38 14.41 -6.20
CA ALA A 86 19.02 13.16 -6.63
C ALA A 86 18.96 12.08 -5.54
N ASP A 87 19.08 12.47 -4.27
CA ASP A 87 19.16 11.57 -3.13
C ASP A 87 17.80 11.30 -2.47
N THR A 88 16.70 11.85 -3.02
CA THR A 88 15.36 11.61 -2.49
C THR A 88 14.84 10.27 -2.98
N LYS A 89 14.02 9.62 -2.14
CA LYS A 89 13.44 8.31 -2.43
C LYS A 89 11.95 8.44 -2.80
N TRP A 90 11.44 7.42 -3.47
CA TRP A 90 10.01 7.26 -3.67
C TRP A 90 9.35 6.89 -2.34
N THR A 91 8.43 7.72 -1.88
CA THR A 91 7.68 7.57 -0.65
C THR A 91 6.27 7.12 -0.98
N PHE A 92 5.79 6.06 -0.32
CA PHE A 92 4.45 5.53 -0.49
C PHE A 92 3.45 6.27 0.40
N GLY A 93 2.28 6.56 -0.15
CA GLY A 93 1.22 7.34 0.48
C GLY A 93 0.85 8.59 -0.33
N PRO A 94 -0.22 9.29 0.10
CA PRO A 94 -1.15 8.90 1.16
C PRO A 94 -1.95 7.63 0.81
N VAL A 95 -2.53 6.99 1.82
CA VAL A 95 -3.47 5.89 1.60
C VAL A 95 -4.80 6.45 1.10
N TRP A 96 -5.42 5.72 0.16
CA TRP A 96 -6.64 6.16 -0.52
C TRP A 96 -7.48 4.97 -0.94
N ASP A 97 -8.80 5.14 -0.95
CA ASP A 97 -9.79 4.20 -1.46
C ASP A 97 -9.75 2.82 -0.78
N PHE A 98 -10.51 2.70 0.29
CA PHE A 98 -10.71 1.45 1.03
C PHE A 98 -12.05 0.80 0.70
N GLY A 99 -12.60 1.05 -0.49
CA GLY A 99 -13.89 0.52 -0.92
C GLY A 99 -13.94 -1.01 -0.94
N ASN A 100 -12.79 -1.66 -1.09
CA ASN A 100 -12.65 -3.12 -1.05
C ASN A 100 -12.20 -3.67 0.31
N ALA A 101 -12.01 -2.80 1.33
CA ALA A 101 -11.65 -3.25 2.66
C ALA A 101 -12.75 -4.13 3.28
N TYR A 102 -12.33 -5.16 4.00
CA TYR A 102 -13.22 -6.14 4.66
C TYR A 102 -14.21 -6.89 3.74
N ASN A 103 -13.98 -6.88 2.43
CA ASN A 103 -14.82 -7.63 1.50
C ASN A 103 -14.55 -9.14 1.51
N GLU A 104 -13.41 -9.55 2.03
CA GLU A 104 -13.06 -10.96 2.15
C GLU A 104 -13.57 -11.54 3.48
N THR A 105 -14.15 -12.71 3.42
CA THR A 105 -14.58 -13.47 4.61
C THR A 105 -13.52 -14.44 5.10
N ASN A 106 -12.43 -14.59 4.36
CA ASN A 106 -11.37 -15.56 4.66
C ASN A 106 -10.02 -14.85 4.90
N PHE A 107 -9.81 -14.37 6.11
CA PHE A 107 -8.59 -13.70 6.56
C PHE A 107 -7.43 -14.66 6.88
N ARG A 108 -7.21 -15.68 6.06
CA ARG A 108 -6.19 -16.71 6.33
C ARG A 108 -4.89 -16.52 5.57
N HIS A 109 -4.78 -15.47 4.77
CA HIS A 109 -3.59 -15.15 3.99
C HIS A 109 -3.28 -13.67 4.09
N PHE A 110 -2.05 -13.31 3.80
CA PHE A 110 -1.65 -11.91 3.63
C PHE A 110 -2.24 -11.37 2.33
N ILE A 111 -2.55 -10.06 2.29
CA ILE A 111 -3.18 -9.42 1.11
C ILE A 111 -2.41 -9.67 -0.19
N PHE A 112 -1.08 -9.74 -0.14
CA PHE A 112 -0.25 -10.01 -1.32
C PHE A 112 -0.30 -11.48 -1.78
N GLN A 113 -0.85 -12.38 -1.01
CA GLN A 113 -1.05 -13.79 -1.36
C GLN A 113 -2.41 -14.04 -2.02
N GLY A 114 -3.28 -13.04 -2.05
CA GLY A 114 -4.54 -13.08 -2.78
C GLY A 114 -4.30 -13.17 -4.29
N ASP A 115 -5.21 -13.78 -5.02
CA ASP A 115 -5.14 -13.98 -6.48
C ASP A 115 -6.03 -13.01 -7.27
N LYS A 116 -6.83 -12.23 -6.57
CA LYS A 116 -7.82 -11.31 -7.16
C LYS A 116 -7.17 -10.13 -7.89
N PHE A 117 -6.10 -9.58 -7.31
CA PHE A 117 -5.40 -8.44 -7.86
C PHE A 117 -3.89 -8.64 -7.89
N ALA A 118 -3.25 -8.14 -8.93
CA ALA A 118 -1.79 -8.12 -8.98
C ALA A 118 -1.24 -7.13 -7.94
N GLN A 119 -0.36 -7.59 -7.07
CA GLN A 119 0.17 -6.80 -5.96
C GLN A 119 1.49 -6.09 -6.30
N PHE A 120 1.96 -6.22 -7.53
CA PHE A 120 3.11 -5.52 -8.10
C PHE A 120 4.32 -5.42 -7.16
N ILE A 121 4.56 -4.23 -6.62
CA ILE A 121 5.76 -3.95 -5.84
C ILE A 121 5.80 -4.72 -4.52
N ILE A 122 4.64 -4.94 -3.88
CA ILE A 122 4.61 -5.65 -2.60
C ILE A 122 4.95 -7.13 -2.76
N ASP A 123 4.52 -7.78 -3.85
CA ASP A 123 4.90 -9.15 -4.17
C ASP A 123 6.41 -9.34 -4.25
N ARG A 124 7.11 -8.33 -4.76
CA ARG A 124 8.56 -8.35 -4.89
C ARG A 124 9.26 -7.96 -3.60
N ALA A 125 8.81 -6.89 -2.95
CA ALA A 125 9.39 -6.40 -1.71
C ALA A 125 9.40 -7.47 -0.62
N TRP A 126 8.35 -8.28 -0.55
CA TRP A 126 8.24 -9.35 0.45
C TRP A 126 9.33 -10.42 0.35
N ASN A 127 9.97 -10.58 -0.79
CA ASN A 127 11.09 -11.50 -0.96
C ASN A 127 12.36 -11.06 -0.21
N PHE A 128 12.48 -9.79 0.16
CA PHE A 128 13.67 -9.23 0.79
C PHE A 128 13.57 -9.27 2.32
N LYS A 129 14.64 -9.77 2.94
CA LYS A 129 14.72 -9.88 4.40
C LYS A 129 14.60 -8.52 5.08
N HIS A 130 15.29 -7.51 4.59
CA HIS A 130 15.26 -6.15 5.14
C HIS A 130 13.85 -5.55 5.14
N PHE A 131 13.07 -5.78 4.09
CA PHE A 131 11.69 -5.32 4.06
C PHE A 131 10.82 -6.04 5.09
N ARG A 132 10.92 -7.37 5.18
CA ARG A 132 10.20 -8.14 6.20
C ARG A 132 10.55 -7.70 7.62
N ASP A 133 11.84 -7.45 7.88
CA ASP A 133 12.32 -6.93 9.16
C ASP A 133 11.75 -5.53 9.45
N LYS A 134 11.69 -4.64 8.44
CA LYS A 134 11.09 -3.31 8.56
C LYS A 134 9.59 -3.38 8.81
N VAL A 135 8.85 -4.24 8.14
CA VAL A 135 7.42 -4.47 8.42
C VAL A 135 7.21 -4.92 9.87
N LYS A 136 8.04 -5.84 10.35
CA LYS A 136 7.97 -6.30 11.75
C LYS A 136 8.24 -5.16 12.73
N GLU A 137 9.27 -4.34 12.50
CA GLU A 137 9.62 -3.18 13.32
C GLU A 137 8.45 -2.18 13.39
N VAL A 138 7.93 -1.77 12.24
CA VAL A 138 6.81 -0.81 12.15
C VAL A 138 5.54 -1.37 12.81
N TRP A 139 5.27 -2.67 12.62
CA TRP A 139 4.15 -3.32 13.29
C TRP A 139 4.29 -3.31 14.81
N GLN A 140 5.48 -3.65 15.33
CA GLN A 140 5.73 -3.67 16.77
C GLN A 140 5.57 -2.28 17.40
N GLU A 141 6.07 -1.23 16.71
CA GLU A 141 5.90 0.16 17.13
C GLU A 141 4.43 0.57 17.16
N PHE A 142 3.69 0.31 16.09
CA PHE A 142 2.26 0.58 15.99
C PHE A 142 1.47 -0.16 17.09
N TYR A 143 1.72 -1.44 17.25
CA TYR A 143 1.02 -2.26 18.23
C TYR A 143 1.27 -1.79 19.67
N ALA A 144 2.50 -1.42 19.99
CA ALA A 144 2.86 -0.96 21.33
C ALA A 144 2.29 0.42 21.66
N ASN A 145 2.20 1.33 20.67
CA ASN A 145 1.96 2.74 20.94
C ASN A 145 0.59 3.26 20.46
N GLN A 146 -0.03 2.63 19.47
CA GLN A 146 -1.20 3.18 18.77
C GLN A 146 -2.39 2.23 18.68
N TYR A 147 -2.17 0.92 18.74
CA TYR A 147 -3.22 -0.07 18.50
C TYR A 147 -4.40 0.05 19.47
N ALA A 148 -4.13 0.22 20.76
CA ALA A 148 -5.19 0.37 21.76
C ALA A 148 -6.00 1.66 21.57
N GLU A 149 -5.33 2.77 21.21
CA GLU A 149 -5.98 4.05 20.93
C GLU A 149 -6.84 3.96 19.67
N MET A 150 -6.36 3.29 18.63
CA MET A 150 -7.14 3.05 17.40
C MET A 150 -8.44 2.29 17.70
N ASN A 151 -8.38 1.21 18.49
CA ASN A 151 -9.57 0.45 18.86
C ASN A 151 -10.55 1.29 19.68
N ALA A 152 -10.06 2.04 20.66
CA ALA A 152 -10.90 2.94 21.45
C ALA A 152 -11.56 4.04 20.58
N TYR A 153 -10.86 4.54 19.57
CA TYR A 153 -11.42 5.48 18.60
C TYR A 153 -12.53 4.84 17.77
N ILE A 154 -12.33 3.61 17.26
CA ILE A 154 -13.33 2.87 16.50
C ILE A 154 -14.59 2.64 17.34
N ASP A 155 -14.44 2.17 18.58
CA ASP A 155 -15.56 1.97 19.50
C ASP A 155 -16.30 3.28 19.79
N GLY A 156 -15.57 4.36 19.99
CA GLY A 156 -16.11 5.69 20.22
C GLY A 156 -16.91 6.24 19.02
N VAL A 157 -16.43 5.98 17.79
CA VAL A 157 -17.16 6.36 16.56
C VAL A 157 -18.38 5.50 16.40
N ALA A 158 -18.28 4.18 16.56
CA ALA A 158 -19.40 3.25 16.47
C ALA A 158 -20.54 3.66 17.44
N ALA A 159 -20.20 4.00 18.68
CA ALA A 159 -21.19 4.50 19.65
C ALA A 159 -21.86 5.81 19.20
N LYS A 160 -21.11 6.73 18.59
CA LYS A 160 -21.66 8.01 18.11
C LYS A 160 -22.60 7.88 16.94
N ILE A 161 -22.38 6.90 16.05
CA ILE A 161 -23.20 6.74 14.85
C ILE A 161 -24.31 5.68 15.02
N SER A 162 -24.44 5.04 16.17
CA SER A 162 -25.36 3.91 16.38
C SER A 162 -26.82 4.23 16.03
N ASP A 163 -27.34 5.38 16.46
CA ASP A 163 -28.70 5.80 16.16
C ASP A 163 -28.90 6.12 14.68
N ALA A 164 -27.89 6.76 14.06
CA ALA A 164 -27.91 7.04 12.62
C ALA A 164 -27.90 5.75 11.79
N ALA A 165 -27.08 4.78 12.17
CA ALA A 165 -27.01 3.47 11.53
C ALA A 165 -28.34 2.70 11.67
N ALA A 166 -28.96 2.73 12.84
CA ALA A 166 -30.27 2.13 13.06
C ALA A 166 -31.37 2.78 12.19
N ASN A 167 -31.36 4.10 12.07
CA ASN A 167 -32.30 4.84 11.22
C ASN A 167 -32.07 4.56 9.73
N ASP A 168 -30.81 4.49 9.31
CA ASP A 168 -30.44 4.12 7.94
C ASP A 168 -30.99 2.74 7.57
N TYR A 169 -30.79 1.76 8.45
CA TYR A 169 -31.32 0.42 8.26
C TYR A 169 -32.88 0.41 8.16
N LEU A 170 -33.56 1.19 8.98
CA LEU A 170 -35.05 1.29 8.93
C LEU A 170 -35.53 1.94 7.62
N CYS A 171 -34.82 2.97 7.13
CA CYS A 171 -35.20 3.67 5.91
C CYS A 171 -34.91 2.87 4.63
N TRP A 172 -33.77 2.23 4.58
CA TRP A 172 -33.27 1.64 3.34
C TRP A 172 -33.29 0.12 3.34
N LYS A 173 -33.55 -0.51 4.50
CA LYS A 173 -33.50 -1.98 4.69
C LYS A 173 -32.27 -2.61 4.04
N ASN A 174 -31.19 -1.87 4.08
CA ASN A 174 -29.91 -2.35 3.58
C ASN A 174 -29.51 -3.54 4.43
N SER A 175 -29.63 -4.68 3.81
CA SER A 175 -29.53 -5.96 4.44
C SER A 175 -28.17 -6.16 5.09
N SER A 176 -28.21 -6.63 6.31
CA SER A 176 -27.43 -7.80 6.70
C SER A 176 -25.98 -7.63 7.06
N ASN A 177 -25.37 -6.46 7.12
CA ASN A 177 -23.97 -6.35 7.54
C ASN A 177 -23.72 -5.25 8.58
N VAL A 178 -24.66 -5.05 9.51
CA VAL A 178 -24.38 -4.31 10.74
C VAL A 178 -24.38 -5.29 11.90
#